data_b74ba2f9e83c8edee47b12fb4e2b723e
#
_entry.id   b74ba2f9e83c8edee47b12fb4e2b723e
#
_cell.length_a   1.000
_cell.length_b   1.000
_cell.length_c   1.000
_cell.angle_alpha   90.00
_cell.angle_beta   90.00
_cell.angle_gamma   90.00
#
_symmetry.space_group_name_H-M   'P 1'
#
loop_
_entity.id
_entity.type
_entity.pdbx_description
1 polymer ?
#
loop_
_entity_poly.entity_id
_entity_poly.type
_entity_poly.pdbx_seq_one_letter_code
_entity_poly.pdbx_strand_id
1 'polypeptide(L)'
;AVVLPTDTASATLEFRFTINGKNYVSVQETRIEANRKYALSVAAKFKDDTDLKLTPVISYLPWDAPTTIPDDGLPAMDDRPANDDFTVEIFRNGCWEEIFVYNAEVSDYAANPAAGYVQHDMGFAMFTDAFAAPLKVRVTRRAGTFSKVEIRPLSYGIVPDVQTPNSVEFELDDPAQKVSVEFDGNRMENLFILPDLPDTAIPTGANVTYFGPGIHNMGRKEILYKDNQTIYLDEGALVYGSIYAKGCRNLTIRGRGILCSSKENHGDGRQPQIETFDCDGFKVEGI
;
A
#
# COMPACT_ATOMS: atom_id res chain seq x y z
N ALA A 1 -21.67 -12.34 -9.74
CA ALA A 1 -21.76 -10.88 -9.64
C ALA A 1 -23.18 -10.52 -9.24
N VAL A 2 -23.34 -9.76 -8.16
CA VAL A 2 -24.64 -9.20 -7.78
C VAL A 2 -24.67 -7.78 -8.30
N VAL A 3 -25.58 -7.47 -9.20
CA VAL A 3 -25.82 -6.11 -9.67
C VAL A 3 -26.87 -5.50 -8.76
N LEU A 4 -26.51 -4.49 -8.00
CA LEU A 4 -27.45 -3.70 -7.22
C LEU A 4 -27.88 -2.48 -8.05
N PRO A 5 -29.17 -2.25 -8.25
CA PRO A 5 -29.65 -1.25 -9.20
C PRO A 5 -29.76 0.18 -8.68
N THR A 6 -29.35 0.46 -7.45
CA THR A 6 -29.56 1.78 -6.82
C THR A 6 -28.33 2.27 -6.10
N ASP A 7 -28.04 3.58 -6.23
CA ASP A 7 -27.07 4.27 -5.40
C ASP A 7 -27.53 4.23 -3.95
N THR A 8 -26.78 3.51 -3.12
CA THR A 8 -27.00 3.53 -1.67
C THR A 8 -25.83 4.23 -1.01
N ALA A 9 -26.14 5.26 -0.22
CA ALA A 9 -25.13 6.01 0.54
C ALA A 9 -24.37 5.13 1.54
N SER A 10 -25.00 4.01 1.93
CA SER A 10 -24.41 2.98 2.80
C SER A 10 -25.13 1.65 2.49
N ALA A 11 -24.37 0.59 2.37
CA ALA A 11 -24.88 -0.76 2.23
C ALA A 11 -24.16 -1.68 3.20
N THR A 12 -24.91 -2.55 3.86
CA THR A 12 -24.35 -3.59 4.71
C THR A 12 -24.20 -4.86 3.88
N LEU A 13 -22.97 -5.30 3.70
CA LEU A 13 -22.66 -6.57 3.03
C LEU A 13 -22.40 -7.63 4.10
N GLU A 14 -23.13 -8.73 4.01
CA GLU A 14 -22.93 -9.90 4.85
C GLU A 14 -22.24 -10.99 4.03
N PHE A 15 -21.05 -11.38 4.47
CA PHE A 15 -20.28 -12.45 3.88
C PHE A 15 -20.39 -13.70 4.74
N ARG A 16 -20.79 -14.82 4.15
CA ARG A 16 -20.85 -16.12 4.82
C ARG A 16 -19.83 -17.05 4.20
N PHE A 17 -19.00 -17.63 5.04
CA PHE A 17 -17.93 -18.54 4.62
C PHE A 17 -18.05 -19.85 5.39
N THR A 18 -17.68 -20.92 4.74
CA THR A 18 -17.50 -22.22 5.42
C THR A 18 -16.04 -22.63 5.24
N ILE A 19 -15.32 -22.73 6.34
CA ILE A 19 -13.91 -23.14 6.36
C ILE A 19 -13.80 -24.33 7.31
N ASN A 20 -13.27 -25.43 6.85
CA ASN A 20 -13.13 -26.68 7.62
C ASN A 20 -14.43 -27.10 8.31
N GLY A 21 -15.57 -26.93 7.63
CA GLY A 21 -16.88 -27.30 8.15
C GLY A 21 -17.50 -26.35 9.18
N LYS A 22 -16.82 -25.25 9.54
CA LYS A 22 -17.35 -24.19 10.40
C LYS A 22 -17.84 -23.01 9.57
N ASN A 23 -19.00 -22.48 9.94
CA ASN A 23 -19.59 -21.30 9.30
C ASN A 23 -19.15 -20.03 9.99
N TYR A 24 -18.71 -19.04 9.22
CA TYR A 24 -18.31 -17.72 9.66
C TYR A 24 -19.16 -16.67 8.96
N VAL A 25 -19.45 -15.60 9.65
CA VAL A 25 -20.18 -14.46 9.11
C VAL A 25 -19.36 -13.19 9.37
N SER A 26 -19.13 -12.42 8.32
CA SER A 26 -18.55 -11.09 8.42
C SER A 26 -19.54 -10.08 7.86
N VAL A 27 -19.76 -9.00 8.60
CA VAL A 27 -20.67 -7.92 8.21
C VAL A 27 -19.83 -6.67 8.00
N GLN A 28 -19.96 -6.05 6.83
CA GLN A 28 -19.23 -4.83 6.49
C GLN A 28 -20.17 -3.79 5.92
N GLU A 29 -20.05 -2.58 6.44
CA GLU A 29 -20.69 -1.42 5.85
C GLU A 29 -19.79 -0.85 4.75
N THR A 30 -20.36 -0.63 3.59
CA THR A 30 -19.65 -0.04 2.45
C THR A 30 -20.60 0.80 1.62
N ARG A 31 -20.03 1.71 0.84
CA ARG A 31 -20.81 2.46 -0.14
C ARG A 31 -20.83 1.68 -1.45
N ILE A 32 -22.02 1.47 -2.00
CA ILE A 32 -22.20 0.86 -3.31
C ILE A 32 -22.80 1.91 -4.24
N GLU A 33 -22.14 2.15 -5.35
CA GLU A 33 -22.60 3.08 -6.40
C GLU A 33 -23.18 2.30 -7.57
N ALA A 34 -24.25 2.83 -8.16
CA ALA A 34 -24.84 2.25 -9.36
C ALA A 34 -23.83 2.25 -10.52
N ASN A 35 -23.94 1.27 -11.40
CA ASN A 35 -23.09 1.12 -12.57
C ASN A 35 -21.58 0.98 -12.27
N ARG A 36 -21.23 0.49 -11.08
CA ARG A 36 -19.86 0.14 -10.73
C ARG A 36 -19.70 -1.38 -10.66
N LYS A 37 -18.55 -1.84 -11.11
CA LYS A 37 -18.11 -3.23 -10.93
C LYS A 37 -17.18 -3.28 -9.72
N TYR A 38 -17.44 -4.20 -8.81
CA TYR A 38 -16.65 -4.34 -7.58
C TYR A 38 -15.91 -5.68 -7.60
N ALA A 39 -14.65 -5.67 -7.25
CA ALA A 39 -13.93 -6.85 -6.86
C ALA A 39 -13.90 -6.92 -5.32
N LEU A 40 -14.21 -8.09 -4.80
CA LEU A 40 -14.12 -8.38 -3.39
C LEU A 40 -12.97 -9.37 -3.18
N SER A 41 -11.96 -8.93 -2.45
CA SER A 41 -10.91 -9.80 -1.93
C SER A 41 -11.14 -9.98 -0.43
N VAL A 42 -11.12 -11.20 0.05
CA VAL A 42 -11.29 -11.50 1.48
C VAL A 42 -10.05 -12.23 1.96
N ALA A 43 -9.26 -11.57 2.81
CA ALA A 43 -8.18 -12.24 3.53
C ALA A 43 -8.74 -12.84 4.83
N ALA A 44 -8.48 -14.13 5.05
CA ALA A 44 -8.86 -14.83 6.26
C ALA A 44 -7.59 -15.14 7.07
N LYS A 45 -7.44 -14.54 8.24
CA LYS A 45 -6.31 -14.80 9.13
C LYS A 45 -6.82 -15.50 10.39
N PHE A 46 -6.30 -16.69 10.67
CA PHE A 46 -6.56 -17.38 11.92
C PHE A 46 -5.59 -16.87 12.98
N LYS A 47 -6.12 -16.33 14.06
CA LYS A 47 -5.31 -15.94 15.22
C LYS A 47 -5.08 -17.14 16.15
N ASP A 48 -6.06 -18.01 16.22
CA ASP A 48 -6.07 -19.33 16.86
C ASP A 48 -7.24 -20.15 16.30
N ASP A 49 -7.45 -21.40 16.77
CA ASP A 49 -8.52 -22.29 16.30
C ASP A 49 -9.95 -21.77 16.54
N THR A 50 -10.10 -20.62 17.22
CA THR A 50 -11.41 -20.10 17.64
C THR A 50 -11.73 -18.71 17.09
N ASP A 51 -10.75 -17.95 16.63
CA ASP A 51 -10.94 -16.57 16.20
C ASP A 51 -10.42 -16.34 14.77
N LEU A 52 -11.36 -16.13 13.84
CA LEU A 52 -11.08 -15.83 12.45
C LEU A 52 -11.29 -14.34 12.20
N LYS A 53 -10.20 -13.61 11.94
CA LYS A 53 -10.29 -12.23 11.47
C LYS A 53 -10.41 -12.23 9.94
N LEU A 54 -11.55 -11.75 9.45
CA LEU A 54 -11.79 -11.52 8.03
C LEU A 54 -11.55 -10.05 7.73
N THR A 55 -10.68 -9.78 6.77
CA THR A 55 -10.46 -8.42 6.28
C THR A 55 -10.89 -8.38 4.81
N PRO A 56 -12.13 -8.00 4.51
CA PRO A 56 -12.57 -7.82 3.14
C PRO A 56 -12.04 -6.50 2.59
N VAL A 57 -11.51 -6.56 1.38
CA VAL A 57 -11.12 -5.39 0.59
C VAL A 57 -12.07 -5.31 -0.60
N ILE A 58 -12.79 -4.21 -0.73
CA ILE A 58 -13.67 -3.95 -1.86
C ILE A 58 -12.99 -2.93 -2.75
N SER A 59 -12.69 -3.30 -3.99
CA SER A 59 -12.09 -2.42 -4.98
C SER A 59 -13.04 -2.19 -6.16
N TYR A 60 -12.95 -1.00 -6.74
CA TYR A 60 -13.67 -0.66 -7.96
C TYR A 60 -12.92 -1.23 -9.17
N LEU A 61 -13.66 -1.81 -10.10
CA LEU A 61 -13.13 -2.21 -11.39
C LEU A 61 -13.81 -1.40 -12.50
N PRO A 62 -13.07 -0.93 -13.52
CA PRO A 62 -13.67 -0.42 -14.73
C PRO A 62 -14.58 -1.46 -15.38
N TRP A 63 -15.66 -1.04 -16.04
CA TRP A 63 -16.59 -1.94 -16.73
C TRP A 63 -15.94 -2.78 -17.83
N ASP A 64 -14.94 -2.22 -18.48
CA ASP A 64 -14.13 -2.81 -19.55
C ASP A 64 -12.90 -3.55 -19.04
N ALA A 65 -12.67 -3.56 -17.72
CA ALA A 65 -11.62 -4.41 -17.17
C ALA A 65 -11.87 -5.87 -17.58
N PRO A 66 -10.84 -6.57 -18.09
CA PRO A 66 -10.99 -7.98 -18.45
C PRO A 66 -11.56 -8.75 -17.26
N THR A 67 -12.63 -9.49 -17.50
CA THR A 67 -13.26 -10.35 -16.48
C THR A 67 -12.45 -11.63 -16.22
N THR A 68 -11.49 -11.90 -17.06
CA THR A 68 -10.48 -12.93 -16.83
C THR A 68 -9.36 -12.27 -16.01
N ILE A 69 -9.48 -12.35 -14.70
CA ILE A 69 -8.31 -12.47 -13.86
C ILE A 69 -7.64 -13.75 -14.41
N PRO A 70 -6.40 -13.67 -14.93
CA PRO A 70 -5.68 -14.87 -15.29
C PRO A 70 -5.74 -15.79 -14.07
N ASP A 71 -6.11 -17.04 -14.25
CA ASP A 71 -6.24 -18.06 -13.19
C ASP A 71 -4.85 -18.55 -12.73
N ASP A 72 -3.82 -17.81 -13.03
CA ASP A 72 -2.45 -17.94 -12.54
C ASP A 72 -2.30 -17.46 -11.10
N GLY A 73 -3.40 -17.61 -10.33
CA GLY A 73 -3.49 -17.34 -8.92
C GLY A 73 -3.34 -15.84 -8.63
N LEU A 74 -4.39 -15.20 -8.13
CA LEU A 74 -4.14 -14.00 -7.33
C LEU A 74 -3.04 -14.38 -6.33
N PRO A 75 -1.85 -13.77 -6.40
CA PRO A 75 -0.85 -14.04 -5.38
C PRO A 75 -1.54 -13.78 -4.05
N ALA A 76 -1.47 -14.76 -3.16
CA ALA A 76 -2.09 -14.63 -1.86
C ALA A 76 -1.64 -13.30 -1.29
N MET A 77 -2.54 -12.49 -0.73
CA MET A 77 -2.15 -11.23 -0.07
C MET A 77 -1.12 -11.46 1.04
N ASP A 78 -0.94 -12.70 1.45
CA ASP A 78 0.05 -13.16 2.42
C ASP A 78 1.49 -13.23 1.87
N ASP A 79 1.69 -13.13 0.55
CA ASP A 79 3.04 -13.10 -0.07
C ASP A 79 3.62 -11.67 -0.14
N ARG A 80 2.92 -10.67 0.40
CA ARG A 80 3.50 -9.33 0.54
C ARG A 80 4.64 -9.35 1.56
N PRO A 81 5.76 -8.64 1.29
CA PRO A 81 6.83 -8.54 2.26
C PRO A 81 6.34 -7.81 3.52
N ALA A 82 6.01 -8.57 4.56
CA ALA A 82 5.54 -8.03 5.83
C ALA A 82 6.72 -7.66 6.72
N ASN A 83 6.62 -6.52 7.39
CA ASN A 83 7.51 -6.16 8.48
C ASN A 83 6.90 -6.66 9.80
N ASP A 84 7.66 -7.46 10.54
CA ASP A 84 7.21 -8.06 11.79
C ASP A 84 7.57 -7.24 13.05
N ASP A 85 8.26 -6.11 12.90
CA ASP A 85 8.71 -5.30 14.03
C ASP A 85 7.62 -4.36 14.55
N PHE A 86 6.66 -4.00 13.69
CA PHE A 86 5.66 -2.98 14.01
C PHE A 86 4.24 -3.43 13.72
N THR A 87 3.32 -2.90 14.51
CA THR A 87 1.89 -2.81 14.18
C THR A 87 1.52 -1.35 14.03
N VAL A 88 0.80 -1.03 12.95
CA VAL A 88 0.27 0.31 12.69
C VAL A 88 -1.25 0.23 12.69
N GLU A 89 -1.89 1.12 13.41
CA GLU A 89 -3.35 1.25 13.45
C GLU A 89 -3.73 2.70 13.21
N ILE A 90 -4.81 2.94 12.49
CA ILE A 90 -5.43 4.25 12.34
C ILE A 90 -6.83 4.23 12.95
N PHE A 91 -7.23 5.36 13.55
CA PHE A 91 -8.56 5.48 14.14
C PHE A 91 -9.52 6.14 13.16
N ARG A 92 -10.44 5.36 12.63
CA ARG A 92 -11.51 5.88 11.77
C ARG A 92 -12.83 5.16 12.02
N ASN A 93 -13.94 5.84 11.76
CA ASN A 93 -15.30 5.30 11.97
C ASN A 93 -15.54 4.78 13.40
N GLY A 94 -14.85 5.37 14.40
CA GLY A 94 -15.02 5.00 15.81
C GLY A 94 -14.24 3.75 16.26
N CYS A 95 -13.37 3.19 15.44
CA CYS A 95 -12.56 2.02 15.78
C CYS A 95 -11.12 2.13 15.25
N TRP A 96 -10.21 1.38 15.88
CA TRP A 96 -8.86 1.20 15.39
C TRP A 96 -8.85 0.14 14.29
N GLU A 97 -8.23 0.48 13.17
CA GLU A 97 -8.07 -0.37 11.99
C GLU A 97 -6.57 -0.60 11.76
N GLU A 98 -6.17 -1.87 11.70
CA GLU A 98 -4.79 -2.25 11.45
C GLU A 98 -4.44 -2.03 9.98
N ILE A 99 -3.33 -1.33 9.74
CA ILE A 99 -2.74 -1.09 8.42
C ILE A 99 -1.59 -2.07 8.20
N PHE A 100 -1.52 -2.63 7.00
CA PHE A 100 -0.43 -3.52 6.64
C PHE A 100 0.91 -2.78 6.64
N VAL A 101 1.90 -3.32 7.35
CA VAL A 101 3.26 -2.79 7.37
C VAL A 101 4.12 -3.63 6.43
N TYR A 102 4.57 -2.98 5.37
CA TYR A 102 5.49 -3.58 4.41
C TYR A 102 6.91 -3.57 4.94
N ASN A 103 7.70 -4.56 4.53
CA ASN A 103 9.13 -4.61 4.78
C ASN A 103 9.90 -4.03 3.59
N ALA A 104 10.85 -3.15 3.89
CA ALA A 104 11.86 -2.67 2.94
C ALA A 104 13.24 -3.04 3.48
N GLU A 105 13.95 -3.89 2.75
CA GLU A 105 15.31 -4.24 3.07
C GLU A 105 16.25 -3.09 2.65
N VAL A 106 16.98 -2.53 3.60
CA VAL A 106 17.90 -1.43 3.38
C VAL A 106 19.33 -1.83 3.72
N SER A 107 20.30 -1.27 3.00
CA SER A 107 21.72 -1.60 3.17
C SER A 107 22.47 -0.43 3.81
N ASP A 108 23.10 -0.66 4.95
CA ASP A 108 24.02 0.30 5.57
C ASP A 108 25.47 -0.03 5.23
N TYR A 109 26.00 0.70 4.25
CA TYR A 109 27.40 0.57 3.85
C TYR A 109 28.35 1.17 4.90
N ALA A 110 27.91 2.17 5.66
CA ALA A 110 28.73 2.87 6.62
C ALA A 110 28.98 2.05 7.91
N ALA A 111 28.11 1.08 8.23
CA ALA A 111 28.23 0.29 9.43
C ALA A 111 29.48 -0.60 9.43
N ASN A 112 29.87 -1.16 8.27
CA ASN A 112 31.08 -1.95 8.13
C ASN A 112 31.61 -1.95 6.69
N PRO A 113 32.34 -0.92 6.24
CA PRO A 113 32.85 -0.83 4.89
C PRO A 113 33.77 -1.98 4.46
N ALA A 114 34.42 -2.64 5.42
CA ALA A 114 35.34 -3.75 5.14
C ALA A 114 34.60 -5.10 4.94
N ALA A 115 33.44 -5.27 5.54
CA ALA A 115 32.62 -6.47 5.42
C ALA A 115 31.52 -6.35 4.35
N GLY A 116 31.39 -5.18 3.72
CA GLY A 116 30.33 -4.89 2.76
C GLY A 116 29.09 -4.25 3.42
N TYR A 117 27.92 -4.62 2.96
CA TYR A 117 26.66 -4.08 3.47
C TYR A 117 26.21 -4.81 4.72
N VAL A 118 25.70 -4.06 5.70
CA VAL A 118 24.82 -4.58 6.75
C VAL A 118 23.38 -4.32 6.29
N GLN A 119 22.59 -5.37 6.24
CA GLN A 119 21.17 -5.26 5.86
C GLN A 119 20.32 -5.06 7.11
N HIS A 120 19.33 -4.19 6.99
CA HIS A 120 18.34 -3.90 8.00
C HIS A 120 16.96 -3.94 7.36
N ASP A 121 15.98 -4.30 8.14
CA ASP A 121 14.57 -4.26 7.79
C ASP A 121 13.95 -2.95 8.26
N MET A 122 13.31 -2.22 7.37
CA MET A 122 12.58 -1.01 7.68
C MET A 122 11.10 -1.17 7.34
N GLY A 123 10.25 -0.75 8.27
CA GLY A 123 8.82 -0.81 8.06
C GLY A 123 8.30 0.40 7.29
N PHE A 124 7.28 0.21 6.45
CA PHE A 124 6.47 1.31 5.96
C PHE A 124 5.00 0.91 5.81
N ALA A 125 4.11 1.82 6.19
CA ALA A 125 2.68 1.68 6.06
C ALA A 125 2.15 2.71 5.06
N MET A 126 1.49 2.25 4.00
CA MET A 126 0.82 3.09 3.02
C MET A 126 -0.68 2.87 3.11
N PHE A 127 -1.44 3.95 3.11
CA PHE A 127 -2.90 3.91 3.15
C PHE A 127 -3.49 5.20 2.64
N THR A 128 -4.78 5.17 2.28
CA THR A 128 -5.54 6.37 1.96
C THR A 128 -6.54 6.70 3.04
N ASP A 129 -6.77 8.00 3.26
CA ASP A 129 -7.82 8.51 4.14
C ASP A 129 -8.36 9.84 3.59
N ALA A 130 -9.63 10.14 3.84
CA ALA A 130 -10.27 11.38 3.39
C ALA A 130 -9.83 12.61 4.18
N PHE A 131 -9.19 12.42 5.33
CA PHE A 131 -8.76 13.49 6.25
C PHE A 131 -9.87 14.51 6.56
N ALA A 132 -11.07 14.00 6.79
CA ALA A 132 -12.19 14.83 7.20
C ALA A 132 -12.01 15.46 8.60
N ALA A 133 -11.06 14.91 9.37
CA ALA A 133 -10.60 15.37 10.68
C ALA A 133 -9.16 14.88 10.88
N PRO A 134 -8.41 15.39 11.88
CA PRO A 134 -7.12 14.83 12.23
C PRO A 134 -7.18 13.32 12.41
N LEU A 135 -6.27 12.61 11.75
CA LEU A 135 -6.22 11.16 11.76
C LEU A 135 -5.30 10.68 12.87
N LYS A 136 -5.85 9.94 13.84
CA LYS A 136 -5.05 9.32 14.88
C LYS A 136 -4.36 8.07 14.35
N VAL A 137 -3.08 7.99 14.63
CA VAL A 137 -2.22 6.84 14.29
C VAL A 137 -1.65 6.27 15.57
N ARG A 138 -1.70 4.95 15.69
CA ARG A 138 -1.02 4.20 16.75
C ARG A 138 0.04 3.32 16.15
N VAL A 139 1.24 3.38 16.72
CA VAL A 139 2.36 2.51 16.38
C VAL A 139 2.76 1.71 17.59
N THR A 140 2.85 0.41 17.42
CA THR A 140 3.31 -0.51 18.47
C THR A 140 4.52 -1.29 17.99
N ARG A 141 5.63 -1.25 18.73
CA ARG A 141 6.74 -2.19 18.53
C ARG A 141 6.31 -3.56 19.03
N ARG A 142 6.46 -4.59 18.20
CA ARG A 142 6.08 -5.96 18.59
C ARG A 142 7.06 -6.61 19.54
N ALA A 143 8.33 -6.17 19.51
CA ALA A 143 9.38 -6.65 20.41
C ALA A 143 10.11 -5.50 21.08
N GLY A 144 10.42 -5.67 22.38
CA GLY A 144 11.16 -4.69 23.17
C GLY A 144 10.33 -3.46 23.54
N THR A 145 11.03 -2.51 24.13
CA THR A 145 10.52 -1.21 24.56
C THR A 145 11.39 -0.10 23.97
N PHE A 146 10.94 1.13 24.03
CA PHE A 146 11.74 2.30 23.67
C PHE A 146 11.82 3.28 24.84
N SER A 147 12.90 4.06 24.87
CA SER A 147 13.08 5.15 25.83
C SER A 147 12.77 6.51 25.24
N LYS A 148 12.92 6.63 23.93
CA LYS A 148 12.67 7.86 23.18
C LYS A 148 11.98 7.54 21.86
N VAL A 149 11.05 8.39 21.46
CA VAL A 149 10.44 8.37 20.13
C VAL A 149 10.46 9.77 19.53
N GLU A 150 10.78 9.86 18.25
CA GLU A 150 10.74 11.10 17.47
C GLU A 150 9.94 10.87 16.19
N ILE A 151 9.09 11.82 15.85
CA ILE A 151 8.34 11.82 14.58
C ILE A 151 8.93 12.89 13.69
N ARG A 152 9.40 12.49 12.53
CA ARG A 152 10.06 13.39 11.58
C ARG A 152 9.28 13.53 10.26
N PRO A 153 9.38 14.71 9.60
CA PRO A 153 10.24 15.84 9.92
C PRO A 153 9.74 16.63 11.14
N LEU A 154 10.67 17.07 11.97
CA LEU A 154 10.35 17.84 13.19
C LEU A 154 9.60 19.14 12.91
N SER A 155 9.70 19.66 11.69
CA SER A 155 9.00 20.87 11.23
C SER A 155 7.48 20.74 11.22
N TYR A 156 6.95 19.52 11.24
CA TYR A 156 5.49 19.30 11.36
C TYR A 156 4.98 19.53 12.78
N GLY A 157 5.87 19.55 13.78
CA GLY A 157 5.48 19.78 15.16
C GLY A 157 4.62 18.69 15.78
N ILE A 158 4.63 17.48 15.19
CA ILE A 158 3.84 16.35 15.69
C ILE A 158 4.41 15.88 17.02
N VAL A 159 3.55 15.87 18.04
CA VAL A 159 3.94 15.45 19.40
C VAL A 159 3.48 14.02 19.62
N PRO A 160 4.43 13.09 19.88
CA PRO A 160 4.07 11.73 20.21
C PRO A 160 3.50 11.63 21.63
N ASP A 161 2.42 10.89 21.81
CA ASP A 161 1.83 10.53 23.09
C ASP A 161 2.13 9.06 23.39
N VAL A 162 3.00 8.80 24.36
CA VAL A 162 3.43 7.45 24.70
C VAL A 162 2.36 6.76 25.56
N GLN A 163 1.71 5.76 25.01
CA GLN A 163 0.62 5.03 25.64
C GLN A 163 1.13 3.91 26.56
N THR A 164 2.16 3.21 26.11
CA THR A 164 2.81 2.10 26.84
C THR A 164 4.32 2.12 26.57
N PRO A 165 5.16 1.31 27.26
CA PRO A 165 6.58 1.25 26.98
C PRO A 165 6.96 0.85 25.54
N ASN A 166 6.00 0.34 24.75
CA ASN A 166 6.22 -0.09 23.37
C ASN A 166 5.19 0.48 22.37
N SER A 167 4.31 1.40 22.79
CA SER A 167 3.26 1.97 21.94
C SER A 167 3.18 3.48 22.04
N VAL A 168 2.98 4.15 20.92
CA VAL A 168 2.86 5.61 20.79
C VAL A 168 1.66 5.95 19.90
N GLU A 169 0.93 7.02 20.25
CA GLU A 169 -0.10 7.62 19.42
C GLU A 169 0.32 9.02 19.00
N PHE A 170 -0.16 9.46 17.84
CA PHE A 170 -0.01 10.82 17.34
C PHE A 170 -1.11 11.13 16.32
N GLU A 171 -1.23 12.39 15.94
CA GLU A 171 -2.21 12.85 14.96
C GLU A 171 -1.52 13.39 13.70
N LEU A 172 -2.12 13.10 12.56
CA LEU A 172 -1.80 13.67 11.26
C LEU A 172 -2.96 14.55 10.81
N ASP A 173 -2.68 15.78 10.49
CA ASP A 173 -3.70 16.78 10.09
C ASP A 173 -3.90 16.85 8.58
N ASP A 174 -2.94 16.36 7.81
CA ASP A 174 -2.87 16.53 6.37
C ASP A 174 -2.26 15.28 5.70
N PRO A 175 -2.81 14.79 4.58
CA PRO A 175 -2.24 13.67 3.83
C PRO A 175 -0.83 13.92 3.30
N ALA A 176 -0.40 15.19 3.22
CA ALA A 176 0.99 15.53 2.89
C ALA A 176 1.99 15.25 4.02
N GLN A 177 1.50 15.05 5.25
CA GLN A 177 2.35 14.73 6.40
C GLN A 177 2.83 13.26 6.36
N LYS A 178 3.72 12.98 5.43
CA LYS A 178 4.44 11.71 5.37
C LYS A 178 5.58 11.76 6.40
N VAL A 179 5.60 10.80 7.31
CA VAL A 179 6.49 10.86 8.47
C VAL A 179 7.29 9.57 8.67
N SER A 180 8.44 9.69 9.34
CA SER A 180 9.13 8.56 9.96
C SER A 180 8.93 8.59 11.48
N VAL A 181 8.72 7.42 12.05
CA VAL A 181 8.69 7.21 13.51
C VAL A 181 10.00 6.53 13.88
N GLU A 182 10.82 7.25 14.64
CA GLU A 182 12.18 6.84 15.00
C GLU A 182 12.25 6.53 16.50
N PHE A 183 12.71 5.33 16.82
CA PHE A 183 12.84 4.88 18.19
C PHE A 183 14.31 4.87 18.61
N ASP A 184 14.60 5.45 19.79
CA ASP A 184 15.93 5.51 20.41
C ASP A 184 17.07 6.04 19.54
N GLY A 185 16.69 6.81 18.49
CA GLY A 185 17.63 7.38 17.53
C GLY A 185 18.23 6.37 16.54
N ASN A 186 17.70 5.16 16.49
CA ASN A 186 18.11 4.17 15.49
C ASN A 186 17.41 4.44 14.16
N ARG A 187 18.11 5.05 13.22
CA ARG A 187 17.59 5.40 11.90
C ARG A 187 17.46 4.21 10.94
N MET A 188 18.03 3.06 11.29
CA MET A 188 18.02 1.85 10.45
C MET A 188 16.88 0.89 10.79
N GLU A 189 16.14 1.18 11.85
CA GLU A 189 14.96 0.44 12.28
C GLU A 189 13.76 1.39 12.36
N ASN A 190 13.59 2.23 11.34
CA ASN A 190 12.52 3.20 11.29
C ASN A 190 11.24 2.63 10.71
N LEU A 191 10.15 3.26 11.07
CA LEU A 191 8.85 3.04 10.46
C LEU A 191 8.41 4.30 9.71
N PHE A 192 8.08 4.15 8.42
CA PHE A 192 7.49 5.23 7.64
C PHE A 192 5.96 5.10 7.62
N ILE A 193 5.27 6.21 7.85
CA ILE A 193 3.82 6.34 7.72
C ILE A 193 3.56 7.25 6.53
N LEU A 194 2.95 6.70 5.50
CA LEU A 194 2.80 7.31 4.18
C LEU A 194 1.31 7.41 3.81
N PRO A 195 0.56 8.34 4.46
CA PRO A 195 -0.84 8.57 4.11
C PRO A 195 -0.97 9.28 2.76
N ASP A 196 -2.12 9.12 2.12
CA ASP A 196 -2.51 9.92 0.96
C ASP A 196 -4.04 10.11 0.91
N LEU A 197 -4.52 10.96 0.01
CA LEU A 197 -5.95 11.02 -0.32
C LEU A 197 -6.32 9.85 -1.24
N PRO A 198 -7.53 9.28 -1.11
CA PRO A 198 -8.05 8.35 -2.10
C PRO A 198 -8.03 8.97 -3.49
N ASP A 199 -7.63 8.18 -4.49
CA ASP A 199 -7.70 8.64 -5.87
C ASP A 199 -9.16 8.61 -6.35
N THR A 200 -9.67 9.77 -6.75
CA THR A 200 -11.06 9.92 -7.17
C THR A 200 -11.28 9.64 -8.66
N ALA A 201 -10.21 9.52 -9.44
CA ALA A 201 -10.27 9.40 -10.89
C ALA A 201 -9.34 8.28 -11.38
N ILE A 202 -9.85 7.04 -11.35
CA ILE A 202 -9.14 5.90 -11.92
C ILE A 202 -9.17 6.04 -13.45
N PRO A 203 -8.00 6.11 -14.11
CA PRO A 203 -7.95 6.26 -15.56
C PRO A 203 -8.41 4.98 -16.26
N THR A 204 -9.07 5.15 -17.41
CA THR A 204 -9.52 4.05 -18.27
C THR A 204 -9.14 4.31 -19.72
N GLY A 205 -9.14 3.29 -20.54
CA GLY A 205 -8.92 3.39 -21.98
C GLY A 205 -7.72 2.60 -22.51
N ALA A 206 -7.56 2.60 -23.83
CA ALA A 206 -6.55 1.79 -24.53
C ALA A 206 -5.08 2.19 -24.22
N ASN A 207 -4.89 3.41 -23.74
CA ASN A 207 -3.56 3.92 -23.40
C ASN A 207 -3.23 3.76 -21.91
N VAL A 208 -4.07 3.03 -21.15
CA VAL A 208 -3.87 2.80 -19.71
C VAL A 208 -3.39 1.38 -19.49
N THR A 209 -2.29 1.27 -18.75
CA THR A 209 -1.88 0.01 -18.11
C THR A 209 -2.29 0.09 -16.65
N TYR A 210 -3.27 -0.72 -16.26
CA TYR A 210 -3.84 -0.73 -14.92
C TYR A 210 -3.35 -1.94 -14.13
N PHE A 211 -2.91 -1.67 -12.89
CA PHE A 211 -2.60 -2.69 -11.90
C PHE A 211 -3.54 -2.53 -10.70
N GLY A 212 -4.43 -3.50 -10.51
CA GLY A 212 -5.32 -3.55 -9.34
C GLY A 212 -4.61 -4.03 -8.08
N PRO A 213 -5.34 -4.08 -6.93
CA PRO A 213 -4.79 -4.61 -5.69
C PRO A 213 -4.21 -6.01 -5.87
N GLY A 214 -3.10 -6.31 -5.19
CA GLY A 214 -2.39 -7.59 -5.25
C GLY A 214 -0.95 -7.45 -5.75
N ILE A 215 -0.26 -8.59 -5.87
CA ILE A 215 1.13 -8.64 -6.32
C ILE A 215 1.18 -8.88 -7.82
N HIS A 216 1.90 -8.03 -8.53
CA HIS A 216 2.09 -8.10 -9.96
C HIS A 216 3.58 -8.19 -10.29
N ASN A 217 3.91 -8.94 -11.33
CA ASN A 217 5.26 -8.98 -11.88
C ASN A 217 5.24 -8.39 -13.30
N MET A 218 5.67 -7.14 -13.40
CA MET A 218 5.68 -6.42 -14.68
C MET A 218 6.99 -6.63 -15.45
N GLY A 219 8.08 -6.95 -14.75
CA GLY A 219 9.42 -6.93 -15.31
C GLY A 219 9.82 -5.52 -15.78
N ARG A 220 10.76 -5.44 -16.72
CA ARG A 220 11.12 -4.15 -17.33
C ARG A 220 10.09 -3.78 -18.40
N LYS A 221 9.27 -2.79 -18.11
CA LYS A 221 8.30 -2.26 -19.06
C LYS A 221 8.93 -1.19 -19.95
N GLU A 222 8.98 -1.46 -21.24
CA GLU A 222 9.44 -0.51 -22.23
C GLU A 222 8.27 0.24 -22.87
N ILE A 223 8.39 1.56 -22.91
CA ILE A 223 7.47 2.46 -23.61
C ILE A 223 8.29 3.27 -24.60
N LEU A 224 8.23 2.87 -25.85
CA LEU A 224 9.05 3.45 -26.91
C LEU A 224 8.15 4.25 -27.88
N TYR A 225 8.42 5.54 -27.99
CA TYR A 225 7.77 6.44 -28.98
C TYR A 225 6.23 6.41 -28.92
N LYS A 226 5.67 6.26 -27.71
CA LYS A 226 4.22 6.25 -27.47
C LYS A 226 3.79 7.46 -26.66
N ASP A 227 2.81 8.17 -27.16
CA ASP A 227 2.26 9.35 -26.49
C ASP A 227 1.04 9.00 -25.63
N ASN A 228 0.79 9.84 -24.62
CA ASN A 228 -0.39 9.81 -23.75
C ASN A 228 -0.59 8.46 -23.02
N GLN A 229 0.50 7.80 -22.65
CA GLN A 229 0.43 6.55 -21.89
C GLN A 229 0.24 6.84 -20.41
N THR A 230 -0.58 6.03 -19.76
CA THR A 230 -0.74 6.06 -18.31
C THR A 230 -0.47 4.67 -17.74
N ILE A 231 0.40 4.60 -16.74
CA ILE A 231 0.57 3.43 -15.89
C ILE A 231 -0.07 3.77 -14.55
N TYR A 232 -1.09 3.02 -14.18
CA TYR A 232 -1.84 3.24 -12.96
C TYR A 232 -1.68 2.06 -12.01
N LEU A 233 -1.22 2.37 -10.80
CA LEU A 233 -1.09 1.41 -9.70
C LEU A 233 -2.16 1.74 -8.65
N ASP A 234 -3.18 0.91 -8.54
CA ASP A 234 -4.26 1.13 -7.59
C ASP A 234 -3.80 0.91 -6.15
N GLU A 235 -4.58 1.39 -5.20
CA GLU A 235 -4.32 1.14 -3.78
C GLU A 235 -4.24 -0.37 -3.51
N GLY A 236 -3.22 -0.79 -2.78
CA GLY A 236 -2.94 -2.21 -2.52
C GLY A 236 -2.25 -2.96 -3.66
N ALA A 237 -1.96 -2.31 -4.80
CA ALA A 237 -1.11 -2.91 -5.82
C ALA A 237 0.36 -2.89 -5.39
N LEU A 238 1.04 -4.03 -5.44
CA LEU A 238 2.49 -4.15 -5.33
C LEU A 238 3.02 -4.67 -6.67
N VAL A 239 3.64 -3.78 -7.44
CA VAL A 239 4.11 -4.09 -8.79
C VAL A 239 5.62 -4.23 -8.78
N TYR A 240 6.12 -5.45 -8.96
CA TYR A 240 7.54 -5.70 -9.18
C TYR A 240 7.93 -5.41 -10.62
N GLY A 241 8.91 -4.54 -10.79
CA GLY A 241 9.41 -4.19 -12.12
C GLY A 241 10.05 -2.81 -12.19
N SER A 242 10.43 -2.44 -13.41
CA SER A 242 11.01 -1.14 -13.75
C SER A 242 10.38 -0.59 -15.04
N ILE A 243 10.49 0.72 -15.24
CA ILE A 243 9.92 1.41 -16.40
C ILE A 243 11.02 2.11 -17.15
N TYR A 244 11.14 1.80 -18.45
CA TYR A 244 12.00 2.50 -19.38
C TYR A 244 11.16 3.19 -20.46
N ALA A 245 11.29 4.49 -20.59
CA ALA A 245 10.54 5.26 -21.57
C ALA A 245 11.46 6.10 -22.46
N LYS A 246 11.22 6.09 -23.77
CA LYS A 246 12.01 6.85 -24.74
C LYS A 246 11.14 7.51 -25.81
N GLY A 247 11.38 8.80 -26.04
CA GLY A 247 10.72 9.56 -27.09
C GLY A 247 9.21 9.68 -26.89
N CYS A 248 8.73 9.68 -25.65
CA CYS A 248 7.31 9.70 -25.29
C CYS A 248 6.84 11.11 -24.95
N ARG A 249 5.58 11.41 -25.21
CA ARG A 249 4.92 12.63 -24.74
C ARG A 249 3.78 12.29 -23.79
N ASN A 250 3.62 13.12 -22.73
CA ASN A 250 2.54 12.98 -21.75
C ASN A 250 2.47 11.57 -21.12
N LEU A 251 3.63 11.02 -20.73
CA LEU A 251 3.69 9.78 -19.96
C LEU A 251 3.35 10.08 -18.52
N THR A 252 2.34 9.40 -17.98
CA THR A 252 1.95 9.52 -16.58
C THR A 252 2.09 8.18 -15.87
N ILE A 253 2.74 8.17 -14.72
CA ILE A 253 2.80 7.05 -13.79
C ILE A 253 2.15 7.54 -12.50
N ARG A 254 1.04 6.94 -12.10
CA ARG A 254 0.29 7.43 -10.95
C ARG A 254 -0.50 6.33 -10.24
N GLY A 255 -0.98 6.68 -9.05
CA GLY A 255 -1.87 5.80 -8.28
C GLY A 255 -1.66 5.93 -6.78
N ARG A 256 -1.91 4.83 -6.08
CA ARG A 256 -1.71 4.67 -4.63
C ARG A 256 -1.06 3.33 -4.30
N GLY A 257 -0.52 2.67 -5.31
CA GLY A 257 0.19 1.41 -5.18
C GLY A 257 1.70 1.59 -5.03
N ILE A 258 2.41 0.49 -5.07
CA ILE A 258 3.87 0.41 -4.88
C ILE A 258 4.51 -0.11 -6.16
N LEU A 259 5.49 0.62 -6.68
CA LEU A 259 6.39 0.13 -7.71
C LEU A 259 7.71 -0.28 -7.06
N CYS A 260 8.10 -1.54 -7.23
CA CYS A 260 9.27 -2.12 -6.56
C CYS A 260 10.19 -2.82 -7.55
N SER A 261 11.46 -2.44 -7.57
CA SER A 261 12.47 -3.08 -8.44
C SER A 261 13.31 -4.14 -7.73
N SER A 262 12.97 -4.55 -6.52
CA SER A 262 13.79 -5.49 -5.74
C SER A 262 13.96 -6.87 -6.36
N LYS A 263 13.05 -7.29 -7.25
CA LYS A 263 13.14 -8.55 -8.01
C LYS A 263 13.84 -8.42 -9.37
N GLU A 264 14.18 -7.19 -9.76
CA GLU A 264 14.94 -6.98 -10.99
C GLU A 264 16.40 -7.40 -10.80
N ASN A 265 16.96 -7.99 -11.84
CA ASN A 265 18.37 -8.36 -11.80
C ASN A 265 19.24 -7.10 -11.81
N HIS A 266 19.92 -6.87 -10.70
CA HIS A 266 20.87 -5.78 -10.53
C HIS A 266 22.30 -6.18 -10.96
N GLY A 267 22.46 -6.95 -12.05
CA GLY A 267 23.77 -7.32 -12.61
C GLY A 267 24.71 -6.11 -12.73
N ASP A 268 25.70 -6.12 -13.60
CA ASP A 268 26.77 -5.10 -13.71
C ASP A 268 26.30 -3.64 -13.93
N GLY A 269 25.02 -3.37 -13.97
CA GLY A 269 24.42 -2.04 -14.03
C GLY A 269 23.11 -2.01 -13.26
N ARG A 270 23.03 -1.24 -12.15
CA ARG A 270 21.77 -0.96 -11.47
C ARG A 270 20.81 -0.31 -12.47
N GLN A 271 19.72 -0.99 -12.77
CA GLN A 271 18.65 -0.42 -13.58
C GLN A 271 17.87 0.57 -12.71
N PRO A 272 17.69 1.84 -13.14
CA PRO A 272 16.77 2.75 -12.48
C PRO A 272 15.37 2.16 -12.44
N GLN A 273 14.65 2.41 -11.37
CA GLN A 273 13.26 1.98 -11.28
C GLN A 273 12.38 2.65 -12.33
N ILE A 274 12.64 3.93 -12.59
CA ILE A 274 12.00 4.70 -13.67
C ILE A 274 13.12 5.43 -14.42
N GLU A 275 13.23 5.18 -15.70
CA GLU A 275 14.23 5.78 -16.58
C GLU A 275 13.55 6.37 -17.81
N THR A 276 13.84 7.63 -18.10
CA THR A 276 13.23 8.34 -19.25
C THR A 276 14.28 9.02 -20.10
N PHE A 277 14.15 8.90 -21.43
CA PHE A 277 14.97 9.58 -22.42
C PHE A 277 14.11 10.31 -23.44
N ASP A 278 14.44 11.57 -23.72
CA ASP A 278 13.76 12.38 -24.73
C ASP A 278 12.23 12.37 -24.56
N CYS A 279 11.75 12.34 -23.30
CA CYS A 279 10.34 12.39 -22.98
C CYS A 279 9.92 13.80 -22.59
N ASP A 280 8.76 14.24 -23.09
CA ASP A 280 8.14 15.54 -22.79
C ASP A 280 6.80 15.34 -22.07
N GLY A 281 6.52 16.17 -21.05
CA GLY A 281 5.30 16.04 -20.25
C GLY A 281 5.27 14.81 -19.34
N PHE A 282 6.41 14.36 -18.84
CA PHE A 282 6.50 13.24 -17.93
C PHE A 282 6.01 13.60 -16.52
N LYS A 283 5.18 12.72 -15.94
CA LYS A 283 4.60 12.91 -14.60
C LYS A 283 4.63 11.62 -13.79
N VAL A 284 5.04 11.71 -12.52
CA VAL A 284 4.90 10.66 -11.51
C VAL A 284 4.22 11.23 -10.28
N GLU A 285 3.19 10.57 -9.78
CA GLU A 285 2.47 11.02 -8.59
C GLU A 285 1.82 9.88 -7.81
N GLY A 286 1.89 9.94 -6.51
CA GLY A 286 1.12 9.12 -5.57
C GLY A 286 1.52 7.63 -5.47
N ILE A 287 2.71 7.27 -5.97
CA ILE A 287 3.24 5.90 -5.88
C ILE A 287 4.53 5.86 -5.07
#